data_eabc32a0a4db9b8696cfffdab7e56623
#
_entry.id   eabc32a0a4db9b8696cfffdab7e56623
#
_cell.length_a   1.000
_cell.length_b   1.000
_cell.length_c   1.000
_cell.angle_alpha   90.00
_cell.angle_beta   90.00
_cell.angle_gamma   90.00
#
_symmetry.space_group_name_H-M   'P 1'
#
loop_
_entity.id
_entity.type
_entity.pdbx_description
1 polymer ?
#
loop_
_entity_poly.entity_id
_entity_poly.type
_entity_poly.pdbx_seq_one_letter_code
_entity_poly.pdbx_strand_id
1 'polypeptide(L)'
;MKKLKYFTKRKTEFNGFLKNQDKLGESGKKIIIAAATAIFTISLTFSLAPRKTYVNPGISPSASYVVAHAGGALEVNGKSLNYLNSVEGFQKYYADGTRMFEYDLVFSKEGKLVATHKFEYFDGYSMKNPIPYETYTQTKIAGKFEGMTEDKLFEVIEENPDCKFIIDTKEKNETNVYERIVELAKEKEVDISKSILPFVTSKEMLENINKMYDFEEIMLTNYKKNYTTRELLHIIDSCDKIKYLHIFPVDFINIDINEINKKGIRVFAHMDKRNKARTALDYGCTGIFSDDISENEFKEKHYDFMVSKLETVKEIPLPRKQEKHSIEVELSF
;
A
#
# COMPACT_ATOMS: atom_id res chain seq x y z
N MET A 1 26.87 17.75 11.47
CA MET A 1 27.32 18.92 10.67
C MET A 1 26.59 19.10 9.34
N LYS A 2 26.26 18.05 8.53
CA LYS A 2 25.54 18.23 7.25
C LYS A 2 24.11 18.81 7.41
N LYS A 3 23.35 18.44 8.46
CA LYS A 3 22.01 18.98 8.71
C LYS A 3 22.01 20.50 9.00
N LEU A 4 23.01 21.00 9.74
CA LEU A 4 23.11 22.42 10.05
C LEU A 4 23.36 23.27 8.80
N LYS A 5 24.21 22.79 7.87
CA LYS A 5 24.45 23.45 6.57
C LYS A 5 23.20 23.51 5.68
N TYR A 6 22.36 22.47 5.71
CA TYR A 6 21.10 22.45 4.94
C TYR A 6 20.11 23.48 5.47
N PHE A 7 19.97 23.60 6.80
CA PHE A 7 19.11 24.64 7.42
C PHE A 7 19.59 26.05 7.13
N THR A 8 20.89 26.28 7.18
CA THR A 8 21.48 27.61 6.88
C THR A 8 21.24 28.00 5.43
N LYS A 9 21.38 27.08 4.47
CA LYS A 9 21.13 27.33 3.05
C LYS A 9 19.66 27.68 2.79
N ARG A 10 18.70 26.97 3.35
CA ARG A 10 17.26 27.27 3.20
C ARG A 10 16.86 28.58 3.85
N LYS A 11 17.48 28.97 4.98
CA LYS A 11 17.25 30.25 5.62
C LYS A 11 17.71 31.40 4.71
N THR A 12 18.81 31.25 4.00
CA THR A 12 19.33 32.24 3.05
C THR A 12 18.44 32.37 1.82
N GLU A 13 17.94 31.25 1.27
CA GLU A 13 17.00 31.23 0.14
C GLU A 13 15.66 31.87 0.52
N PHE A 14 15.17 31.59 1.73
CA PHE A 14 13.92 32.15 2.26
C PHE A 14 14.05 33.67 2.50
N ASN A 15 15.18 34.16 3.05
CA ASN A 15 15.44 35.57 3.22
C ASN A 15 15.60 36.29 1.86
N GLY A 16 16.13 35.62 0.82
CA GLY A 16 16.17 36.12 -0.55
C GLY A 16 14.77 36.26 -1.16
N PHE A 17 13.89 35.29 -0.91
CA PHE A 17 12.49 35.35 -1.32
C PHE A 17 11.73 36.50 -0.66
N LEU A 18 11.94 36.75 0.63
CA LEU A 18 11.32 37.88 1.35
C LEU A 18 11.77 39.25 0.84
N LYS A 19 13.05 39.43 0.44
CA LYS A 19 13.56 40.66 -0.10
C LYS A 19 12.97 41.08 -1.45
N ASN A 20 12.49 40.11 -2.26
CA ASN A 20 11.87 40.37 -3.56
C ASN A 20 10.38 40.75 -3.50
N GLN A 21 9.81 40.92 -2.31
CA GLN A 21 8.38 41.19 -2.10
C GLN A 21 8.05 42.67 -1.88
N ASP A 22 8.90 43.60 -2.33
CA ASP A 22 8.69 45.03 -2.14
C ASP A 22 7.44 45.61 -2.83
N LYS A 23 6.75 44.80 -3.66
CA LYS A 23 5.50 45.18 -4.33
C LYS A 23 4.22 44.82 -3.56
N LEU A 24 4.33 44.11 -2.45
CA LEU A 24 3.17 43.73 -1.64
C LEU A 24 2.92 44.71 -0.51
N GLY A 25 1.69 45.18 -0.38
CA GLY A 25 1.29 46.03 0.74
C GLY A 25 1.50 45.32 2.10
N GLU A 26 1.49 46.08 3.20
CA GLU A 26 1.79 45.58 4.55
C GLU A 26 0.93 44.35 4.97
N SER A 27 -0.33 44.32 4.56
CA SER A 27 -1.21 43.17 4.83
C SER A 27 -0.77 41.88 4.13
N GLY A 28 -0.30 41.99 2.87
CA GLY A 28 0.24 40.87 2.13
C GLY A 28 1.53 40.31 2.74
N LYS A 29 2.41 41.19 3.22
CA LYS A 29 3.65 40.81 3.93
C LYS A 29 3.33 40.06 5.24
N LYS A 30 2.34 40.49 6.01
CA LYS A 30 1.90 39.82 7.25
C LYS A 30 1.35 38.44 7.00
N ILE A 31 0.55 38.25 5.94
CA ILE A 31 -0.01 36.95 5.58
C ILE A 31 1.12 35.97 5.17
N ILE A 32 2.07 36.39 4.36
CA ILE A 32 3.20 35.55 3.94
C ILE A 32 4.09 35.18 5.13
N ILE A 33 4.36 36.10 6.05
CA ILE A 33 5.13 35.77 7.26
C ILE A 33 4.38 34.79 8.15
N ALA A 34 3.08 34.98 8.35
CA ALA A 34 2.25 34.05 9.13
C ALA A 34 2.22 32.65 8.53
N ALA A 35 2.02 32.54 7.21
CA ALA A 35 2.03 31.26 6.50
C ALA A 35 3.41 30.59 6.55
N ALA A 36 4.48 31.34 6.36
CA ALA A 36 5.84 30.82 6.44
C ALA A 36 6.22 30.38 7.85
N THR A 37 5.78 31.13 8.88
CA THR A 37 5.98 30.77 10.29
C THR A 37 5.19 29.50 10.63
N ALA A 38 3.95 29.38 10.16
CA ALA A 38 3.14 28.17 10.35
C ALA A 38 3.80 26.94 9.69
N ILE A 39 4.25 27.06 8.44
CA ILE A 39 4.94 25.98 7.72
C ILE A 39 6.26 25.61 8.44
N PHE A 40 7.02 26.59 8.92
CA PHE A 40 8.26 26.34 9.65
C PHE A 40 8.01 25.69 11.01
N THR A 41 6.98 26.13 11.74
CA THR A 41 6.58 25.54 13.04
C THR A 41 6.08 24.10 12.85
N ILE A 42 5.24 23.84 11.84
CA ILE A 42 4.79 22.51 11.47
C ILE A 42 6.00 21.62 11.10
N SER A 43 6.92 22.12 10.26
CA SER A 43 8.13 21.37 9.87
C SER A 43 9.06 21.08 11.07
N LEU A 44 9.14 21.98 12.05
CA LEU A 44 9.95 21.82 13.25
C LEU A 44 9.31 20.84 14.25
N THR A 45 8.00 20.90 14.43
CA THR A 45 7.26 19.93 15.28
C THR A 45 7.36 18.52 14.72
N PHE A 46 7.27 18.33 13.40
CA PHE A 46 7.52 17.02 12.77
C PHE A 46 8.97 16.53 12.93
N SER A 47 9.96 17.46 12.99
CA SER A 47 11.37 17.10 13.19
C SER A 47 11.71 16.77 14.64
N LEU A 48 10.92 17.25 15.60
CA LEU A 48 11.10 17.08 17.05
C LEU A 48 10.11 16.06 17.65
N ALA A 49 9.13 15.58 16.87
CA ALA A 49 8.26 14.52 17.34
C ALA A 49 9.11 13.30 17.76
N PRO A 50 8.88 12.74 18.96
CA PRO A 50 9.58 11.56 19.39
C PRO A 50 9.41 10.50 18.31
N ARG A 51 10.52 9.90 17.86
CA ARG A 51 10.47 8.79 16.89
C ARG A 51 9.63 7.71 17.53
N LYS A 52 8.44 7.44 16.96
CA LYS A 52 7.60 6.34 17.42
C LYS A 52 8.45 5.07 17.39
N THR A 53 8.45 4.34 18.48
CA THR A 53 9.12 3.03 18.53
C THR A 53 8.47 2.12 17.50
N TYR A 54 9.29 1.53 16.63
CA TYR A 54 8.81 0.58 15.64
C TYR A 54 8.31 -0.68 16.36
N VAL A 55 7.12 -1.14 16.01
CA VAL A 55 6.56 -2.40 16.50
C VAL A 55 6.60 -3.41 15.35
N ASN A 56 7.31 -4.52 15.57
CA ASN A 56 7.34 -5.63 14.62
C ASN A 56 6.05 -6.45 14.75
N PRO A 57 5.23 -6.58 13.72
CA PRO A 57 4.02 -7.42 13.72
C PRO A 57 4.32 -8.93 13.60
N GLY A 58 5.54 -9.38 13.88
CA GLY A 58 5.93 -10.78 13.73
C GLY A 58 6.42 -11.18 12.33
N ILE A 59 7.04 -10.23 11.60
CA ILE A 59 7.49 -10.46 10.22
C ILE A 59 8.66 -11.44 10.17
N SER A 60 8.52 -12.46 9.32
CA SER A 60 9.64 -13.32 8.95
C SER A 60 10.63 -12.60 8.03
N PRO A 61 11.95 -12.85 8.14
CA PRO A 61 12.93 -12.33 7.19
C PRO A 61 12.68 -12.72 5.72
N SER A 62 11.97 -13.83 5.49
CA SER A 62 11.56 -14.29 4.16
C SER A 62 10.30 -13.61 3.61
N ALA A 63 9.63 -12.77 4.40
CA ALA A 63 8.43 -12.09 3.95
C ALA A 63 8.71 -11.07 2.85
N SER A 64 7.74 -10.87 1.95
CA SER A 64 7.80 -9.81 0.94
C SER A 64 7.60 -8.43 1.58
N TYR A 65 8.35 -7.44 1.11
CA TYR A 65 8.30 -6.05 1.56
C TYR A 65 7.76 -5.11 0.48
N VAL A 66 7.70 -5.58 -0.76
CA VAL A 66 7.24 -4.82 -1.90
C VAL A 66 6.03 -5.49 -2.53
N VAL A 67 5.01 -4.68 -2.81
CA VAL A 67 3.94 -5.00 -3.74
C VAL A 67 4.25 -4.26 -5.04
N ALA A 68 4.41 -4.99 -6.14
CA ALA A 68 4.52 -4.41 -7.47
C ALA A 68 3.13 -3.88 -7.89
N HIS A 69 2.97 -2.56 -7.82
CA HIS A 69 1.73 -1.86 -8.14
C HIS A 69 1.47 -1.91 -9.65
N ALA A 70 0.24 -2.26 -10.06
CA ALA A 70 -0.15 -2.46 -11.45
C ALA A 70 0.81 -3.38 -12.24
N GLY A 71 1.32 -4.44 -11.57
CA GLY A 71 2.29 -5.38 -12.13
C GLY A 71 3.73 -4.86 -12.20
N GLY A 72 3.99 -3.61 -11.78
CA GLY A 72 5.29 -2.95 -11.83
C GLY A 72 5.57 -2.20 -13.13
N ALA A 73 6.42 -1.17 -13.04
CA ALA A 73 6.77 -0.33 -14.18
C ALA A 73 7.84 -0.96 -15.08
N LEU A 74 7.75 -0.66 -16.37
CA LEU A 74 8.74 -1.07 -17.37
C LEU A 74 9.33 0.15 -18.09
N GLU A 75 10.57 0.03 -18.53
CA GLU A 75 11.22 1.08 -19.29
C GLU A 75 11.01 0.92 -20.81
N VAL A 76 10.62 2.01 -21.46
CA VAL A 76 10.56 2.14 -22.91
C VAL A 76 11.29 3.41 -23.32
N ASN A 77 12.33 3.29 -24.13
CA ASN A 77 13.12 4.42 -24.63
C ASN A 77 13.62 5.35 -23.50
N GLY A 78 14.08 4.78 -22.38
CA GLY A 78 14.60 5.53 -21.22
C GLY A 78 13.52 6.23 -20.39
N LYS A 79 12.24 5.92 -20.59
CA LYS A 79 11.11 6.40 -19.78
C LYS A 79 10.47 5.23 -19.03
N SER A 80 10.27 5.39 -17.73
CA SER A 80 9.47 4.47 -16.94
C SER A 80 7.99 4.66 -17.25
N LEU A 81 7.30 3.59 -17.57
CA LEU A 81 5.86 3.53 -17.78
C LEU A 81 5.22 2.75 -16.65
N ASN A 82 4.27 3.38 -15.97
CA ASN A 82 3.51 2.80 -14.84
C ASN A 82 2.11 2.37 -15.31
N TYR A 83 1.37 1.71 -14.42
CA TYR A 83 -0.02 1.24 -14.66
C TYR A 83 -0.14 0.34 -15.91
N LEU A 84 0.92 -0.42 -16.20
CA LEU A 84 0.94 -1.29 -17.36
C LEU A 84 0.03 -2.51 -17.18
N ASN A 85 -0.10 -3.02 -15.96
CA ASN A 85 -0.89 -4.23 -15.71
C ASN A 85 -0.52 -5.36 -16.72
N SER A 86 0.80 -5.55 -16.95
CA SER A 86 1.32 -6.37 -18.03
C SER A 86 1.93 -7.68 -17.55
N VAL A 87 1.98 -8.67 -18.42
CA VAL A 87 2.65 -9.95 -18.20
C VAL A 87 4.15 -9.76 -18.03
N GLU A 88 4.78 -8.92 -18.85
CA GLU A 88 6.23 -8.66 -18.75
C GLU A 88 6.60 -7.87 -17.49
N GLY A 89 5.69 -7.06 -16.96
CA GLY A 89 5.87 -6.44 -15.64
C GLY A 89 6.00 -7.51 -14.56
N PHE A 90 5.04 -8.46 -14.51
CA PHE A 90 5.12 -9.60 -13.61
C PHE A 90 6.46 -10.34 -13.75
N GLN A 91 6.81 -10.76 -14.96
CA GLN A 91 8.02 -11.56 -15.22
C GLN A 91 9.29 -10.86 -14.70
N LYS A 92 9.43 -9.56 -14.98
CA LYS A 92 10.57 -8.77 -14.53
C LYS A 92 10.64 -8.71 -13.01
N TYR A 93 9.55 -8.32 -12.34
CA TYR A 93 9.56 -8.12 -10.89
C TYR A 93 9.61 -9.45 -10.14
N TYR A 94 9.04 -10.52 -10.68
CA TYR A 94 9.20 -11.88 -10.13
C TYR A 94 10.66 -12.33 -10.19
N ALA A 95 11.35 -12.14 -11.31
CA ALA A 95 12.77 -12.42 -11.45
C ALA A 95 13.64 -11.60 -10.47
N ASP A 96 13.21 -10.36 -10.16
CA ASP A 96 13.83 -9.47 -9.17
C ASP A 96 13.37 -9.74 -7.72
N GLY A 97 12.79 -10.91 -7.44
CA GLY A 97 12.46 -11.39 -6.10
C GLY A 97 11.13 -10.95 -5.54
N THR A 98 10.32 -10.14 -6.23
CA THR A 98 8.99 -9.73 -5.80
C THR A 98 8.03 -10.93 -5.79
N ARG A 99 7.18 -11.03 -4.77
CA ARG A 99 6.21 -12.11 -4.58
C ARG A 99 4.79 -11.58 -4.28
N MET A 100 4.61 -10.29 -4.25
CA MET A 100 3.30 -9.65 -4.10
C MET A 100 3.08 -8.70 -5.27
N PHE A 101 1.97 -8.88 -5.98
CA PHE A 101 1.62 -8.12 -7.17
C PHE A 101 0.22 -7.57 -7.01
N GLU A 102 0.01 -6.33 -7.43
CA GLU A 102 -1.34 -5.77 -7.49
C GLU A 102 -1.72 -5.58 -8.96
N TYR A 103 -2.98 -5.90 -9.27
CA TYR A 103 -3.58 -5.70 -10.59
C TYR A 103 -4.92 -5.00 -10.50
N ASP A 104 -5.09 -4.00 -11.38
CA ASP A 104 -6.34 -3.27 -11.58
C ASP A 104 -7.27 -4.07 -12.51
N LEU A 105 -8.27 -4.78 -11.99
CA LEU A 105 -9.16 -5.59 -12.82
C LEU A 105 -10.48 -4.90 -13.13
N VAL A 106 -10.88 -5.00 -14.41
CA VAL A 106 -12.16 -4.52 -14.94
C VAL A 106 -12.78 -5.57 -15.85
N PHE A 107 -14.07 -5.45 -16.13
CA PHE A 107 -14.72 -6.28 -17.15
C PHE A 107 -14.49 -5.74 -18.56
N SER A 108 -14.21 -6.64 -19.49
CA SER A 108 -14.35 -6.41 -20.93
C SER A 108 -15.82 -6.33 -21.33
N LYS A 109 -16.09 -5.99 -22.58
CA LYS A 109 -17.45 -5.93 -23.11
C LYS A 109 -18.21 -7.25 -23.01
N GLU A 110 -17.51 -8.37 -23.07
CA GLU A 110 -18.05 -9.72 -22.99
C GLU A 110 -18.12 -10.28 -21.54
N GLY A 111 -17.76 -9.47 -20.55
CA GLY A 111 -17.79 -9.89 -19.14
C GLY A 111 -16.58 -10.72 -18.69
N LYS A 112 -15.51 -10.78 -19.48
CA LYS A 112 -14.23 -11.37 -19.08
C LYS A 112 -13.35 -10.33 -18.41
N LEU A 113 -12.50 -10.73 -17.47
CA LEU A 113 -11.61 -9.83 -16.77
C LEU A 113 -10.36 -9.51 -17.58
N VAL A 114 -10.02 -8.23 -17.59
CA VAL A 114 -8.77 -7.67 -18.15
C VAL A 114 -8.17 -6.68 -17.16
N ALA A 115 -6.85 -6.56 -17.16
CA ALA A 115 -6.16 -5.70 -16.21
C ALA A 115 -5.83 -4.34 -16.83
N THR A 116 -6.46 -3.28 -16.34
CA THR A 116 -6.19 -1.89 -16.72
C THR A 116 -6.75 -0.92 -15.68
N HIS A 117 -6.01 0.14 -15.36
CA HIS A 117 -6.48 1.12 -14.40
C HIS A 117 -7.63 1.99 -14.95
N LYS A 118 -7.47 2.59 -16.13
CA LYS A 118 -8.48 3.46 -16.78
C LYS A 118 -8.44 3.41 -18.30
N PHE A 119 -7.94 2.34 -18.88
CA PHE A 119 -7.72 2.19 -20.31
C PHE A 119 -6.73 3.21 -20.91
N GLU A 120 -5.73 3.66 -20.14
CA GLU A 120 -4.75 4.69 -20.54
C GLU A 120 -4.00 4.34 -21.84
N TYR A 121 -3.88 3.05 -22.13
CA TYR A 121 -3.16 2.54 -23.31
C TYR A 121 -4.10 2.02 -24.41
N PHE A 122 -5.40 2.30 -24.29
CA PHE A 122 -6.42 1.77 -25.21
C PHE A 122 -7.32 2.91 -25.70
N ASP A 123 -6.94 3.53 -26.81
CA ASP A 123 -7.65 4.66 -27.38
C ASP A 123 -9.11 4.32 -27.72
N GLY A 124 -10.02 5.22 -27.35
CA GLY A 124 -11.46 5.08 -27.61
C GLY A 124 -12.22 4.21 -26.58
N TYR A 125 -11.54 3.59 -25.63
CA TYR A 125 -12.15 2.79 -24.58
C TYR A 125 -12.14 3.50 -23.21
N SER A 126 -13.04 3.07 -22.33
CA SER A 126 -13.20 3.63 -20.98
C SER A 126 -14.06 2.70 -20.13
N MET A 127 -14.19 2.98 -18.82
CA MET A 127 -15.12 2.28 -17.92
C MET A 127 -16.60 2.34 -18.38
N LYS A 128 -16.98 3.32 -19.20
CA LYS A 128 -18.35 3.42 -19.77
C LYS A 128 -18.47 2.76 -21.14
N ASN A 129 -17.37 2.52 -21.80
CA ASN A 129 -17.27 1.87 -23.11
C ASN A 129 -16.13 0.85 -23.04
N PRO A 130 -16.34 -0.30 -22.35
CA PRO A 130 -15.29 -1.27 -22.13
C PRO A 130 -14.78 -1.88 -23.45
N ILE A 131 -13.50 -2.23 -23.45
CA ILE A 131 -12.83 -2.85 -24.59
C ILE A 131 -13.39 -4.25 -24.85
N PRO A 132 -13.59 -4.68 -26.11
CA PRO A 132 -13.83 -6.08 -26.42
C PRO A 132 -12.63 -6.95 -26.02
N TYR A 133 -12.88 -8.12 -25.45
CA TYR A 133 -11.83 -9.02 -24.97
C TYR A 133 -10.81 -9.39 -26.05
N GLU A 134 -11.29 -9.74 -27.24
CA GLU A 134 -10.42 -10.02 -28.39
C GLU A 134 -9.55 -8.81 -28.77
N THR A 135 -10.11 -7.61 -28.76
CA THR A 135 -9.33 -6.39 -29.04
C THR A 135 -8.25 -6.18 -27.95
N TYR A 136 -8.59 -6.40 -26.67
CA TYR A 136 -7.61 -6.30 -25.58
C TYR A 136 -6.45 -7.26 -25.77
N THR A 137 -6.72 -8.53 -26.08
CA THR A 137 -5.70 -9.58 -26.24
C THR A 137 -4.80 -9.34 -27.46
N GLN A 138 -5.31 -8.69 -28.49
CA GLN A 138 -4.56 -8.37 -29.71
C GLN A 138 -3.78 -7.03 -29.62
N THR A 139 -4.15 -6.17 -28.65
CA THR A 139 -3.52 -4.86 -28.50
C THR A 139 -2.31 -4.95 -27.56
N LYS A 140 -1.16 -4.47 -28.02
CA LYS A 140 0.02 -4.37 -27.16
C LYS A 140 0.01 -3.05 -26.39
N ILE A 141 0.04 -3.13 -25.04
CA ILE A 141 0.16 -1.98 -24.16
C ILE A 141 1.44 -1.21 -24.47
N ALA A 142 1.32 0.10 -24.68
CA ALA A 142 2.42 0.96 -25.15
C ALA A 142 3.09 0.43 -26.43
N GLY A 143 2.35 -0.30 -27.29
CA GLY A 143 2.85 -0.89 -28.53
C GLY A 143 3.82 -2.06 -28.35
N LYS A 144 4.00 -2.57 -27.13
CA LYS A 144 5.07 -3.54 -26.83
C LYS A 144 4.65 -4.68 -25.91
N PHE A 145 3.89 -4.41 -24.84
CA PHE A 145 3.64 -5.34 -23.76
C PHE A 145 2.29 -6.03 -23.88
N GLU A 146 2.21 -7.25 -23.34
CA GLU A 146 0.98 -8.01 -23.25
C GLU A 146 0.20 -7.64 -21.98
N GLY A 147 -1.09 -7.33 -22.12
CA GLY A 147 -1.95 -7.07 -20.98
C GLY A 147 -2.28 -8.34 -20.21
N MET A 148 -2.36 -8.24 -18.87
CA MET A 148 -2.82 -9.33 -18.03
C MET A 148 -4.31 -9.57 -18.25
N THR A 149 -4.71 -10.77 -18.66
CA THR A 149 -6.09 -11.22 -18.78
C THR A 149 -6.45 -12.19 -17.67
N GLU A 150 -7.74 -12.53 -17.50
CA GLU A 150 -8.16 -13.56 -16.55
C GLU A 150 -7.45 -14.90 -16.80
N ASP A 151 -7.30 -15.31 -18.07
CA ASP A 151 -6.62 -16.56 -18.41
C ASP A 151 -5.14 -16.53 -18.04
N LYS A 152 -4.44 -15.43 -18.37
CA LYS A 152 -3.03 -15.24 -18.02
C LYS A 152 -2.80 -15.14 -16.53
N LEU A 153 -3.70 -14.50 -15.80
CA LEU A 153 -3.62 -14.42 -14.34
C LEU A 153 -3.67 -15.82 -13.71
N PHE A 154 -4.56 -16.68 -14.18
CA PHE A 154 -4.67 -18.05 -13.68
C PHE A 154 -3.46 -18.92 -14.09
N GLU A 155 -2.94 -18.80 -15.31
CA GLU A 155 -1.67 -19.43 -15.70
C GLU A 155 -0.53 -19.02 -14.74
N VAL A 156 -0.41 -17.73 -14.46
CA VAL A 156 0.63 -17.21 -13.56
C VAL A 156 0.44 -17.68 -12.11
N ILE A 157 -0.80 -17.80 -11.63
CA ILE A 157 -1.11 -18.34 -10.30
C ILE A 157 -0.67 -19.80 -10.17
N GLU A 158 -0.97 -20.61 -11.16
CA GLU A 158 -0.61 -22.04 -11.15
C GLU A 158 0.91 -22.26 -11.25
N GLU A 159 1.59 -21.47 -12.08
CA GLU A 159 3.03 -21.57 -12.27
C GLU A 159 3.85 -21.01 -11.10
N ASN A 160 3.26 -20.09 -10.29
CA ASN A 160 3.97 -19.37 -9.24
C ASN A 160 3.20 -19.39 -7.91
N PRO A 161 3.08 -20.55 -7.25
CA PRO A 161 2.28 -20.73 -6.02
C PRO A 161 2.85 -19.99 -4.80
N ASP A 162 4.06 -19.43 -4.91
CA ASP A 162 4.72 -18.59 -3.90
C ASP A 162 4.33 -17.10 -4.02
N CYS A 163 3.52 -16.74 -5.03
CA CYS A 163 3.06 -15.37 -5.25
C CYS A 163 1.68 -15.10 -4.65
N LYS A 164 1.47 -13.83 -4.30
CA LYS A 164 0.17 -13.27 -3.90
C LYS A 164 -0.25 -12.17 -4.86
N PHE A 165 -1.50 -12.24 -5.31
CA PHE A 165 -2.08 -11.31 -6.26
C PHE A 165 -3.18 -10.50 -5.56
N ILE A 166 -2.92 -9.22 -5.37
CA ILE A 166 -3.84 -8.25 -4.80
C ILE A 166 -4.70 -7.73 -5.93
N ILE A 167 -6.02 -7.84 -5.78
CA ILE A 167 -6.97 -7.45 -6.82
C ILE A 167 -7.60 -6.12 -6.43
N ASP A 168 -7.17 -5.04 -7.10
CA ASP A 168 -7.85 -3.74 -7.01
C ASP A 168 -8.93 -3.68 -8.08
N THR A 169 -10.18 -3.69 -7.66
CA THR A 169 -11.32 -3.67 -8.57
C THR A 169 -11.65 -2.23 -8.95
N LYS A 170 -11.76 -1.95 -10.24
CA LYS A 170 -12.17 -0.63 -10.73
C LYS A 170 -13.67 -0.57 -11.07
N GLU A 171 -14.35 -1.69 -10.89
CA GLU A 171 -15.79 -1.77 -11.11
C GLU A 171 -16.58 -1.04 -10.02
N LYS A 172 -17.75 -0.55 -10.40
CA LYS A 172 -18.65 0.15 -9.46
C LYS A 172 -19.15 -0.78 -8.35
N ASN A 173 -19.44 -2.05 -8.70
CA ASN A 173 -19.70 -3.11 -7.74
C ASN A 173 -18.41 -3.94 -7.61
N GLU A 174 -17.65 -3.65 -6.56
CA GLU A 174 -16.33 -4.24 -6.32
C GLU A 174 -16.39 -5.78 -6.17
N THR A 175 -17.50 -6.34 -5.69
CA THR A 175 -17.63 -7.80 -5.46
C THR A 175 -17.78 -8.61 -6.74
N ASN A 176 -18.33 -8.05 -7.82
CA ASN A 176 -18.55 -8.78 -9.08
C ASN A 176 -17.24 -9.33 -9.68
N VAL A 177 -16.13 -8.60 -9.51
CA VAL A 177 -14.81 -9.07 -9.98
C VAL A 177 -14.39 -10.33 -9.22
N TYR A 178 -14.59 -10.35 -7.89
CA TYR A 178 -14.29 -11.53 -7.07
C TYR A 178 -15.22 -12.70 -7.36
N GLU A 179 -16.50 -12.45 -7.64
CA GLU A 179 -17.44 -13.49 -8.10
C GLU A 179 -16.90 -14.17 -9.35
N ARG A 180 -16.47 -13.39 -10.35
CA ARG A 180 -15.87 -13.93 -11.57
C ARG A 180 -14.58 -14.69 -11.33
N ILE A 181 -13.69 -14.21 -10.44
CA ILE A 181 -12.46 -14.92 -10.07
C ILE A 181 -12.77 -16.27 -9.42
N VAL A 182 -13.76 -16.33 -8.52
CA VAL A 182 -14.17 -17.56 -7.85
C VAL A 182 -14.84 -18.55 -8.83
N GLU A 183 -15.62 -18.05 -9.80
CA GLU A 183 -16.17 -18.87 -10.90
C GLU A 183 -15.05 -19.51 -11.72
N LEU A 184 -14.07 -18.70 -12.15
CA LEU A 184 -12.91 -19.18 -12.90
C LEU A 184 -12.09 -20.20 -12.13
N ALA A 185 -11.90 -19.98 -10.82
CA ALA A 185 -11.20 -20.93 -9.96
C ALA A 185 -11.89 -22.30 -9.95
N LYS A 186 -13.22 -22.31 -9.91
CA LYS A 186 -14.01 -23.53 -10.01
C LYS A 186 -13.96 -24.16 -11.41
N GLU A 187 -14.09 -23.35 -12.46
CA GLU A 187 -14.04 -23.80 -13.87
C GLU A 187 -12.68 -24.44 -14.21
N LYS A 188 -11.58 -23.87 -13.66
CA LYS A 188 -10.21 -24.33 -13.94
C LYS A 188 -9.69 -25.35 -12.89
N GLU A 189 -10.46 -25.61 -11.84
CA GLU A 189 -10.07 -26.48 -10.70
C GLU A 189 -8.80 -26.00 -9.97
N VAL A 190 -8.62 -24.67 -9.87
CA VAL A 190 -7.46 -24.02 -9.23
C VAL A 190 -7.83 -23.54 -7.83
N ASP A 191 -7.03 -23.91 -6.82
CA ASP A 191 -7.17 -23.35 -5.47
C ASP A 191 -6.49 -21.98 -5.40
N ILE A 192 -7.29 -20.94 -5.21
CA ILE A 192 -6.85 -19.54 -5.12
C ILE A 192 -6.75 -19.02 -3.70
N SER A 193 -7.02 -19.87 -2.68
CA SER A 193 -7.11 -19.44 -1.27
C SER A 193 -5.86 -18.71 -0.77
N LYS A 194 -4.67 -19.12 -1.23
CA LYS A 194 -3.37 -18.57 -0.86
C LYS A 194 -2.85 -17.50 -1.80
N SER A 195 -3.23 -17.63 -3.08
CA SER A 195 -2.65 -16.82 -4.15
C SER A 195 -3.41 -15.51 -4.37
N ILE A 196 -4.73 -15.51 -4.23
CA ILE A 196 -5.52 -14.28 -4.31
C ILE A 196 -5.63 -13.65 -2.93
N LEU A 197 -5.22 -12.37 -2.85
CA LEU A 197 -5.30 -11.54 -1.66
C LEU A 197 -6.36 -10.44 -1.90
N PRO A 198 -7.61 -10.63 -1.41
CA PRO A 198 -8.66 -9.65 -1.62
C PRO A 198 -8.31 -8.29 -1.02
N PHE A 199 -8.56 -7.22 -1.80
CA PHE A 199 -8.31 -5.83 -1.44
C PHE A 199 -9.61 -5.16 -1.00
N VAL A 200 -9.87 -5.17 0.31
CA VAL A 200 -11.17 -4.86 0.90
C VAL A 200 -11.23 -3.42 1.39
N THR A 201 -12.25 -2.68 0.95
CA THR A 201 -12.45 -1.26 1.25
C THR A 201 -13.41 -1.00 2.42
N SER A 202 -14.23 -1.99 2.82
CA SER A 202 -15.25 -1.81 3.85
C SER A 202 -15.62 -3.12 4.54
N LYS A 203 -16.27 -2.99 5.72
CA LYS A 203 -16.79 -4.15 6.44
C LYS A 203 -17.84 -4.92 5.63
N GLU A 204 -18.70 -4.24 4.90
CA GLU A 204 -19.69 -4.87 4.02
C GLU A 204 -19.02 -5.72 2.93
N MET A 205 -18.01 -5.17 2.25
CA MET A 205 -17.24 -5.91 1.26
C MET A 205 -16.54 -7.13 1.91
N LEU A 206 -15.95 -6.96 3.11
CA LEU A 206 -15.33 -8.04 3.87
C LEU A 206 -16.30 -9.19 4.14
N GLU A 207 -17.53 -8.88 4.58
CA GLU A 207 -18.57 -9.88 4.83
C GLU A 207 -18.97 -10.63 3.56
N ASN A 208 -19.07 -9.93 2.43
CA ASN A 208 -19.41 -10.53 1.13
C ASN A 208 -18.27 -11.43 0.63
N ILE A 209 -17.02 -10.99 0.70
CA ILE A 209 -15.84 -11.78 0.32
C ILE A 209 -15.72 -13.06 1.15
N ASN A 210 -15.92 -12.99 2.47
CA ASN A 210 -15.85 -14.15 3.35
C ASN A 210 -16.97 -15.18 3.10
N LYS A 211 -18.13 -14.76 2.57
CA LYS A 211 -19.22 -15.68 2.16
C LYS A 211 -18.94 -16.34 0.81
N MET A 212 -18.14 -15.68 -0.03
CA MET A 212 -17.94 -16.08 -1.42
C MET A 212 -16.90 -17.21 -1.55
N TYR A 213 -15.79 -17.08 -0.84
CA TYR A 213 -14.68 -18.03 -0.89
C TYR A 213 -13.84 -18.00 0.39
N ASP A 214 -13.17 -19.10 0.72
CA ASP A 214 -12.33 -19.23 1.91
C ASP A 214 -10.89 -18.76 1.64
N PHE A 215 -10.70 -17.46 1.36
CA PHE A 215 -9.37 -16.87 1.25
C PHE A 215 -8.64 -16.97 2.59
N GLU A 216 -7.35 -17.33 2.57
CA GLU A 216 -6.55 -17.45 3.80
C GLU A 216 -6.17 -16.09 4.39
N GLU A 217 -5.94 -15.09 3.55
CA GLU A 217 -5.53 -13.76 3.95
C GLU A 217 -6.28 -12.67 3.19
N ILE A 218 -6.45 -11.53 3.83
CA ILE A 218 -7.15 -10.36 3.28
C ILE A 218 -6.31 -9.11 3.56
N MET A 219 -6.26 -8.21 2.59
CA MET A 219 -5.70 -6.87 2.74
C MET A 219 -6.82 -5.85 2.87
N LEU A 220 -6.90 -5.20 4.04
CA LEU A 220 -7.76 -4.04 4.24
C LEU A 220 -7.09 -2.80 3.65
N THR A 221 -7.86 -1.93 3.00
CA THR A 221 -7.34 -0.64 2.51
C THR A 221 -8.10 0.54 3.09
N ASN A 222 -7.34 1.61 3.44
CA ASN A 222 -7.94 2.88 3.86
C ASN A 222 -8.29 3.80 2.69
N TYR A 223 -8.16 3.31 1.45
CA TYR A 223 -8.45 4.08 0.26
C TYR A 223 -9.90 4.58 0.23
N LYS A 224 -10.10 5.87 0.00
CA LYS A 224 -11.42 6.55 -0.09
C LYS A 224 -12.30 6.54 1.17
N LYS A 225 -11.88 5.89 2.27
CA LYS A 225 -12.70 5.77 3.48
C LYS A 225 -12.26 6.69 4.62
N ASN A 226 -10.96 7.02 4.68
CA ASN A 226 -10.36 7.87 5.72
C ASN A 226 -10.69 7.38 7.14
N TYR A 227 -10.65 6.06 7.36
CA TYR A 227 -10.85 5.49 8.68
C TYR A 227 -9.79 5.98 9.67
N THR A 228 -10.21 6.21 10.89
CA THR A 228 -9.33 6.43 12.02
C THR A 228 -8.68 5.11 12.48
N THR A 229 -7.61 5.17 13.28
CA THR A 229 -7.00 3.98 13.89
C THR A 229 -8.03 3.11 14.60
N ARG A 230 -8.97 3.71 15.36
CA ARG A 230 -10.00 2.99 16.10
C ARG A 230 -10.96 2.24 15.18
N GLU A 231 -11.38 2.84 14.09
CA GLU A 231 -12.28 2.21 13.12
C GLU A 231 -11.58 1.07 12.39
N LEU A 232 -10.32 1.25 11.99
CA LEU A 232 -9.49 0.18 11.41
C LEU A 232 -9.34 -1.00 12.37
N LEU A 233 -9.01 -0.74 13.63
CA LEU A 233 -8.88 -1.79 14.65
C LEU A 233 -10.21 -2.54 14.85
N HIS A 234 -11.34 -1.85 14.82
CA HIS A 234 -12.65 -2.50 14.92
C HIS A 234 -12.93 -3.45 13.75
N ILE A 235 -12.54 -3.05 12.52
CA ILE A 235 -12.68 -3.92 11.33
C ILE A 235 -11.69 -5.10 11.43
N ILE A 236 -10.45 -4.85 11.80
CA ILE A 236 -9.40 -5.87 11.96
C ILE A 236 -9.80 -6.91 13.01
N ASP A 237 -10.32 -6.47 14.16
CA ASP A 237 -10.74 -7.37 15.24
C ASP A 237 -12.00 -8.20 14.87
N SER A 238 -12.71 -7.84 13.79
CA SER A 238 -13.89 -8.59 13.32
C SER A 238 -13.55 -9.77 12.39
N CYS A 239 -12.29 -9.87 11.90
CA CYS A 239 -11.88 -10.92 10.97
C CYS A 239 -10.38 -11.25 11.13
N ASP A 240 -10.07 -12.45 11.54
CA ASP A 240 -8.70 -12.94 11.76
C ASP A 240 -7.91 -13.17 10.47
N LYS A 241 -8.58 -13.20 9.30
CA LYS A 241 -7.95 -13.30 7.98
C LYS A 241 -7.32 -11.99 7.52
N ILE A 242 -7.66 -10.85 8.11
CA ILE A 242 -6.96 -9.59 7.80
C ILE A 242 -5.54 -9.68 8.33
N LYS A 243 -4.57 -9.71 7.42
CA LYS A 243 -3.13 -9.77 7.73
C LYS A 243 -2.39 -8.53 7.26
N TYR A 244 -3.01 -7.74 6.40
CA TYR A 244 -2.39 -6.58 5.77
C TYR A 244 -3.31 -5.38 5.82
N LEU A 245 -2.70 -4.19 5.98
CA LEU A 245 -3.36 -2.90 5.82
C LEU A 245 -2.59 -2.08 4.78
N HIS A 246 -3.30 -1.62 3.76
CA HIS A 246 -2.79 -0.66 2.78
C HIS A 246 -3.23 0.75 3.16
N ILE A 247 -2.28 1.71 3.13
CA ILE A 247 -2.51 3.13 3.43
C ILE A 247 -1.78 4.03 2.43
N PHE A 248 -2.23 5.29 2.37
CA PHE A 248 -1.53 6.35 1.63
C PHE A 248 -0.68 7.22 2.55
N PRO A 249 0.29 8.00 2.01
CA PRO A 249 1.11 8.91 2.84
C PRO A 249 0.30 9.92 3.66
N VAL A 250 -0.88 10.32 3.19
CA VAL A 250 -1.79 11.21 3.93
C VAL A 250 -2.27 10.59 5.24
N ASP A 251 -2.34 9.28 5.31
CA ASP A 251 -2.81 8.53 6.48
C ASP A 251 -1.78 8.53 7.63
N PHE A 252 -0.50 8.82 7.35
CA PHE A 252 0.56 8.84 8.37
C PHE A 252 0.28 9.80 9.53
N ILE A 253 -0.56 10.79 9.31
CA ILE A 253 -0.93 11.79 10.33
C ILE A 253 -2.05 11.26 11.24
N ASN A 254 -2.97 10.47 10.68
CA ASN A 254 -4.23 10.08 11.33
C ASN A 254 -4.22 8.64 11.85
N ILE A 255 -3.31 7.79 11.34
CA ILE A 255 -3.25 6.37 11.71
C ILE A 255 -2.04 6.12 12.61
N ASP A 256 -2.27 5.53 13.77
CA ASP A 256 -1.21 4.98 14.60
C ASP A 256 -0.82 3.58 14.09
N ILE A 257 0.19 3.56 13.21
CA ILE A 257 0.68 2.34 12.56
C ILE A 257 1.19 1.33 13.61
N ASN A 258 1.77 1.81 14.72
CA ASN A 258 2.26 0.90 15.77
C ASN A 258 1.12 0.16 16.47
N GLU A 259 -0.03 0.80 16.71
CA GLU A 259 -1.19 0.12 17.26
C GLU A 259 -1.73 -0.96 16.30
N ILE A 260 -1.69 -0.71 15.01
CA ILE A 260 -2.04 -1.71 13.99
C ILE A 260 -1.02 -2.87 13.99
N ASN A 261 0.27 -2.56 13.99
CA ASN A 261 1.33 -3.58 14.03
C ASN A 261 1.27 -4.46 15.28
N LYS A 262 0.85 -3.93 16.45
CA LYS A 262 0.64 -4.73 17.67
C LYS A 262 -0.41 -5.82 17.52
N LYS A 263 -1.32 -5.70 16.57
CA LYS A 263 -2.31 -6.73 16.22
C LYS A 263 -1.75 -7.81 15.29
N GLY A 264 -0.47 -7.76 14.93
CA GLY A 264 0.14 -8.67 13.98
C GLY A 264 -0.15 -8.29 12.51
N ILE A 265 -0.71 -7.12 12.25
CA ILE A 265 -1.06 -6.63 10.90
C ILE A 265 0.15 -5.93 10.29
N ARG A 266 0.50 -6.31 9.08
CA ARG A 266 1.57 -5.68 8.30
C ARG A 266 1.00 -4.47 7.56
N VAL A 267 1.62 -3.30 7.74
CA VAL A 267 1.16 -2.06 7.10
C VAL A 267 2.02 -1.74 5.89
N PHE A 268 1.39 -1.65 4.74
CA PHE A 268 2.01 -1.27 3.47
C PHE A 268 1.56 0.13 3.06
N ALA A 269 2.53 0.99 2.72
CA ALA A 269 2.22 2.33 2.25
C ALA A 269 2.37 2.45 0.73
N HIS A 270 1.43 3.14 0.09
CA HIS A 270 1.53 3.47 -1.32
C HIS A 270 2.61 4.53 -1.56
N MET A 271 3.64 4.20 -2.34
CA MET A 271 4.79 5.08 -2.54
C MET A 271 5.12 5.24 -4.03
N ASP A 272 4.59 6.29 -4.65
CA ASP A 272 4.79 6.59 -6.09
C ASP A 272 6.26 6.82 -6.49
N LYS A 273 7.16 7.03 -5.52
CA LYS A 273 8.54 7.40 -5.82
C LYS A 273 9.52 6.58 -5.01
N ARG A 274 10.50 6.03 -5.71
CA ARG A 274 11.62 5.22 -5.19
C ARG A 274 12.30 5.82 -3.94
N ASN A 275 12.49 7.14 -3.89
CA ASN A 275 13.14 7.82 -2.78
C ASN A 275 12.27 8.00 -1.53
N LYS A 276 10.99 7.64 -1.59
CA LYS A 276 10.04 7.75 -0.48
C LYS A 276 9.88 6.47 0.35
N ALA A 277 10.40 5.33 -0.12
CA ALA A 277 10.31 4.05 0.58
C ALA A 277 10.80 4.17 2.04
N ARG A 278 11.91 4.88 2.26
CA ARG A 278 12.45 5.12 3.59
C ARG A 278 11.49 5.89 4.51
N THR A 279 10.71 6.82 3.95
CA THR A 279 9.71 7.58 4.72
C THR A 279 8.65 6.65 5.29
N ALA A 280 8.12 5.70 4.50
CA ALA A 280 7.16 4.72 4.98
C ALA A 280 7.71 3.92 6.17
N LEU A 281 8.95 3.43 6.05
CA LEU A 281 9.62 2.68 7.11
C LEU A 281 9.85 3.54 8.38
N ASP A 282 10.18 4.83 8.24
CA ASP A 282 10.35 5.74 9.37
C ASP A 282 9.03 5.98 10.12
N TYR A 283 7.87 5.87 9.45
CA TYR A 283 6.54 5.92 10.06
C TYR A 283 6.07 4.57 10.65
N GLY A 284 6.84 3.50 10.48
CA GLY A 284 6.53 2.18 11.04
C GLY A 284 5.84 1.22 10.07
N CYS A 285 5.70 1.59 8.78
CA CYS A 285 5.22 0.65 7.78
C CYS A 285 6.19 -0.52 7.61
N THR A 286 5.65 -1.65 7.24
CA THR A 286 6.39 -2.91 7.09
C THR A 286 6.66 -3.27 5.63
N GLY A 287 6.16 -2.47 4.71
CA GLY A 287 6.35 -2.63 3.28
C GLY A 287 5.77 -1.46 2.50
N ILE A 288 5.88 -1.54 1.20
CA ILE A 288 5.42 -0.51 0.26
C ILE A 288 4.69 -1.12 -0.93
N PHE A 289 3.73 -0.38 -1.49
CA PHE A 289 3.31 -0.48 -2.87
C PHE A 289 4.20 0.43 -3.70
N SER A 290 4.76 -0.06 -4.78
CA SER A 290 5.66 0.72 -5.63
C SER A 290 5.53 0.36 -7.11
N ASP A 291 5.62 1.38 -7.95
CA ASP A 291 5.69 1.19 -9.41
C ASP A 291 7.08 0.72 -9.84
N ASP A 292 8.16 1.19 -9.20
CA ASP A 292 9.50 1.19 -9.75
C ASP A 292 10.59 0.56 -8.86
N ILE A 293 10.21 -0.03 -7.71
CA ILE A 293 11.13 -0.74 -6.80
C ILE A 293 10.79 -2.22 -6.77
N SER A 294 11.77 -3.09 -7.04
CA SER A 294 11.65 -4.54 -6.83
C SER A 294 12.01 -4.95 -5.40
N GLU A 295 11.68 -6.19 -5.04
CA GLU A 295 12.00 -6.74 -3.71
C GLU A 295 13.51 -6.75 -3.43
N ASN A 296 14.31 -7.18 -4.40
CA ASN A 296 15.77 -7.23 -4.23
C ASN A 296 16.36 -5.83 -4.07
N GLU A 297 15.92 -4.86 -4.87
CA GLU A 297 16.37 -3.47 -4.73
C GLU A 297 15.96 -2.86 -3.39
N PHE A 298 14.75 -3.17 -2.91
CA PHE A 298 14.28 -2.71 -1.61
C PHE A 298 15.12 -3.29 -0.48
N LYS A 299 15.39 -4.59 -0.51
CA LYS A 299 16.24 -5.28 0.48
C LYS A 299 17.66 -4.71 0.48
N GLU A 300 18.29 -4.56 -0.67
CA GLU A 300 19.63 -3.99 -0.78
C GLU A 300 19.73 -2.61 -0.10
N LYS A 301 18.73 -1.76 -0.29
CA LYS A 301 18.74 -0.38 0.23
C LYS A 301 18.27 -0.22 1.67
N HIS A 302 17.42 -1.11 2.15
CA HIS A 302 16.66 -0.89 3.39
C HIS A 302 16.74 -2.03 4.40
N TYR A 303 17.27 -3.20 4.03
CA TYR A 303 17.26 -4.40 4.88
C TYR A 303 17.94 -4.17 6.23
N ASP A 304 19.17 -3.65 6.26
CA ASP A 304 19.90 -3.38 7.51
C ASP A 304 19.11 -2.47 8.46
N PHE A 305 18.44 -1.46 7.90
CA PHE A 305 17.60 -0.58 8.68
C PHE A 305 16.39 -1.29 9.29
N MET A 306 15.75 -2.17 8.53
CA MET A 306 14.61 -2.94 9.00
C MET A 306 15.04 -3.93 10.08
N VAL A 307 16.13 -4.67 9.85
CA VAL A 307 16.68 -5.63 10.82
C VAL A 307 17.06 -4.92 12.11
N SER A 308 17.73 -3.76 12.05
CA SER A 308 18.08 -2.98 13.24
C SER A 308 16.86 -2.55 14.06
N LYS A 309 15.72 -2.30 13.41
CA LYS A 309 14.47 -1.99 14.10
C LYS A 309 13.77 -3.24 14.66
N LEU A 310 13.88 -4.38 13.99
CA LEU A 310 13.36 -5.66 14.46
C LEU A 310 14.08 -6.14 15.72
N GLU A 311 15.39 -5.90 15.83
CA GLU A 311 16.20 -6.28 17.00
C GLU A 311 15.92 -5.44 18.23
N THR A 312 15.60 -4.16 18.05
CA THR A 312 15.32 -3.22 19.16
C THR A 312 14.04 -3.60 19.96
N VAL A 313 13.15 -4.39 19.41
CA VAL A 313 11.89 -4.81 20.02
C VAL A 313 12.05 -6.02 20.98
N LYS A 314 13.17 -6.73 20.93
CA LYS A 314 13.41 -7.92 21.82
C LYS A 314 13.52 -7.59 23.30
N GLU A 315 13.61 -6.31 23.69
CA GLU A 315 13.86 -5.89 25.09
C GLU A 315 12.67 -5.22 25.80
N ILE A 316 11.45 -5.23 25.26
CA ILE A 316 10.30 -4.75 26.04
C ILE A 316 9.78 -5.91 26.89
N PRO A 317 9.99 -5.90 28.24
CA PRO A 317 9.43 -6.91 29.10
C PRO A 317 7.90 -6.84 29.01
N LEU A 318 7.24 -7.96 28.73
CA LEU A 318 5.79 -8.07 28.84
C LEU A 318 5.36 -7.56 30.22
N PRO A 319 4.33 -6.72 30.33
CA PRO A 319 3.83 -6.30 31.60
C PRO A 319 3.44 -7.55 32.41
N ARG A 320 4.05 -7.73 33.60
CA ARG A 320 3.69 -8.80 34.51
C ARG A 320 2.18 -8.72 34.74
N LYS A 321 1.48 -9.84 34.52
CA LYS A 321 0.08 -9.97 34.90
C LYS A 321 -0.01 -9.51 36.37
N GLN A 322 -0.73 -8.43 36.59
CA GLN A 322 -1.12 -8.09 37.97
C GLN A 322 -2.00 -9.23 38.49
N GLU A 323 -1.50 -9.98 39.43
CA GLU A 323 -2.32 -10.91 40.21
C GLU A 323 -3.46 -10.09 40.82
N LYS A 324 -4.69 -10.48 40.50
CA LYS A 324 -5.88 -9.93 41.14
C LYS A 324 -5.81 -10.29 42.61
N HIS A 325 -5.40 -9.35 43.46
CA HIS A 325 -5.71 -9.42 44.88
C HIS A 325 -7.23 -9.18 45.00
N SER A 326 -7.95 -10.25 45.30
CA SER A 326 -9.31 -10.19 45.82
C SER A 326 -9.29 -9.48 47.19
N ILE A 327 -9.81 -8.26 47.20
CA ILE A 327 -10.14 -7.58 48.45
C ILE A 327 -11.50 -8.15 48.86
N GLU A 328 -11.49 -9.06 49.83
CA GLU A 328 -12.69 -9.42 50.59
C GLU A 328 -13.05 -8.23 51.46
N VAL A 329 -14.18 -7.61 51.21
CA VAL A 329 -14.79 -6.62 52.11
C VAL A 329 -15.73 -7.39 53.03
N GLU A 330 -15.28 -7.64 54.30
CA GLU A 330 -16.18 -8.04 55.36
C GLU A 330 -17.11 -6.87 55.72
N LEU A 331 -18.39 -7.06 55.45
CA LEU A 331 -19.45 -6.23 55.99
C LEU A 331 -19.88 -6.81 57.32
N SER A 332 -19.44 -6.20 58.41
CA SER A 332 -20.03 -6.43 59.76
C SER A 332 -21.20 -5.48 59.94
N PHE A 333 -22.35 -6.04 60.31
CA PHE A 333 -23.56 -5.36 60.76
C PHE A 333 -23.37 -4.67 62.12
#